data_054d1c2cba24660da79ab1bac5cead64
#
_entry.id   054d1c2cba24660da79ab1bac5cead64
#
_cell.length_a   1.000
_cell.length_b   1.000
_cell.length_c   1.000
_cell.angle_alpha   90.00
_cell.angle_beta   90.00
_cell.angle_gamma   90.00
#
_symmetry.space_group_name_H-M   'P 1'
#
loop_
_entity.id
_entity.type
_entity.pdbx_description
1 polymer ?
#
loop_
_entity_poly.entity_id
_entity_poly.type
_entity_poly.pdbx_seq_one_letter_code
_entity_poly.pdbx_strand_id
1 'polypeptide(L)'
;MCNTSNIPSFKERVQCYINKEDEIKKDYQNRMNALNDAATADILANCPIKVGDVYVTESNNAWGVKRQYYKVAKLEASVDGTVIVYGYKRKLDKTWGKRDNIFMFIVSIHDNYAVEHYEKVEDYVKPSKD
;
A
#
# COMPACT_ATOMS: atom_id res chain seq x y z
N MET A 1 21.04 24.97 21.89
CA MET A 1 21.00 26.43 21.89
C MET A 1 22.36 27.02 21.46
N CYS A 2 22.33 28.04 20.60
CA CYS A 2 23.58 28.63 20.13
C CYS A 2 24.28 29.38 21.27
N ASN A 3 25.54 29.06 21.46
CA ASN A 3 26.32 29.69 22.52
C ASN A 3 26.72 31.12 22.13
N THR A 4 26.30 32.10 22.92
CA THR A 4 26.57 33.51 22.67
C THR A 4 27.60 34.11 23.67
N SER A 5 28.27 33.31 24.51
CA SER A 5 29.25 33.78 25.48
C SER A 5 30.47 34.41 24.81
N ASN A 6 30.84 33.95 23.64
CA ASN A 6 31.80 34.63 22.76
C ASN A 6 31.00 35.19 21.59
N ILE A 7 31.33 36.40 21.14
CA ILE A 7 30.65 37.01 20.00
C ILE A 7 31.06 36.24 18.74
N PRO A 8 30.23 35.30 18.25
CA PRO A 8 30.57 34.57 17.03
C PRO A 8 30.45 35.48 15.81
N SER A 9 31.18 35.16 14.76
CA SER A 9 31.02 35.84 13.49
C SER A 9 29.57 35.67 12.96
N PHE A 10 29.16 36.56 12.10
CA PHE A 10 27.84 36.46 11.44
C PHE A 10 27.64 35.11 10.83
N LYS A 11 28.65 34.59 10.14
CA LYS A 11 28.61 33.26 9.49
C LYS A 11 28.37 32.14 10.52
N GLU A 12 29.06 32.19 11.66
CA GLU A 12 28.89 31.17 12.69
C GLU A 12 27.50 31.19 13.31
N ARG A 13 26.92 32.37 13.49
CA ARG A 13 25.57 32.54 14.02
C ARG A 13 24.53 31.93 13.06
N VAL A 14 24.65 32.26 11.78
CA VAL A 14 23.76 31.75 10.75
C VAL A 14 23.89 30.21 10.67
N GLN A 15 25.11 29.69 10.69
CA GLN A 15 25.36 28.27 10.66
C GLN A 15 24.73 27.54 11.85
N CYS A 16 24.78 28.16 13.04
CA CYS A 16 24.17 27.60 14.23
C CYS A 16 22.65 27.43 14.06
N TYR A 17 21.97 28.42 13.52
CA TYR A 17 20.53 28.32 13.26
C TYR A 17 20.18 27.32 12.15
N ILE A 18 21.00 27.24 11.12
CA ILE A 18 20.82 26.24 10.05
C ILE A 18 20.93 24.82 10.63
N ASN A 19 21.93 24.58 11.47
CA ASN A 19 22.11 23.29 12.13
C ASN A 19 20.92 22.94 13.03
N LYS A 20 20.39 23.91 13.75
CA LYS A 20 19.22 23.73 14.62
C LYS A 20 17.98 23.41 13.81
N GLU A 21 17.78 24.09 12.71
CA GLU A 21 16.67 23.82 11.79
C GLU A 21 16.76 22.40 11.22
N ASP A 22 17.95 21.97 10.81
CA ASP A 22 18.16 20.61 10.29
C ASP A 22 17.87 19.54 11.34
N GLU A 23 18.26 19.77 12.60
CA GLU A 23 17.94 18.86 13.71
C GLU A 23 16.43 18.71 13.89
N ILE A 24 15.70 19.83 13.85
CA ILE A 24 14.25 19.83 14.02
C ILE A 24 13.59 19.10 12.87
N LYS A 25 14.02 19.35 11.64
CA LYS A 25 13.48 18.67 10.44
C LYS A 25 13.72 17.16 10.51
N LYS A 26 14.92 16.76 10.95
CA LYS A 26 15.28 15.35 11.09
C LYS A 26 14.42 14.66 12.15
N ASP A 27 14.24 15.28 13.29
CA ASP A 27 13.39 14.76 14.36
C ASP A 27 11.93 14.62 13.90
N TYR A 28 11.41 15.64 13.22
CA TYR A 28 10.07 15.62 12.65
C TYR A 28 9.92 14.47 11.66
N GLN A 29 10.88 14.30 10.74
CA GLN A 29 10.84 13.23 9.74
C GLN A 29 10.88 11.86 10.41
N ASN A 30 11.72 11.67 11.42
CA ASN A 30 11.80 10.41 12.16
C ASN A 30 10.48 10.07 12.85
N ARG A 31 9.84 11.06 13.46
CA ARG A 31 8.54 10.88 14.12
C ARG A 31 7.44 10.56 13.10
N MET A 32 7.44 11.22 11.96
CA MET A 32 6.47 10.95 10.89
C MET A 32 6.66 9.55 10.33
N ASN A 33 7.90 9.12 10.13
CA ASN A 33 8.19 7.77 9.65
C ASN A 33 7.71 6.71 10.64
N ALA A 34 7.96 6.91 11.94
CA ALA A 34 7.51 6.00 12.99
C ALA A 34 5.97 5.92 13.03
N LEU A 35 5.29 7.05 12.91
CA LEU A 35 3.83 7.09 12.87
C LEU A 35 3.29 6.37 11.63
N ASN A 36 3.89 6.62 10.47
CA ASN A 36 3.49 5.95 9.22
C ASN A 36 3.65 4.44 9.34
N ASP A 37 4.78 3.98 9.85
CA ASP A 37 5.04 2.55 10.02
C ASP A 37 4.05 1.91 10.98
N ALA A 38 3.76 2.55 12.10
CA ALA A 38 2.80 2.05 13.08
C ALA A 38 1.38 2.02 12.51
N ALA A 39 0.97 3.09 11.83
CA ALA A 39 -0.37 3.20 11.25
C ALA A 39 -0.58 2.20 10.13
N THR A 40 0.40 2.06 9.23
CA THR A 40 0.29 1.11 8.11
C THR A 40 0.28 -0.33 8.59
N ALA A 41 1.09 -0.65 9.61
CA ALA A 41 1.09 -1.99 10.22
C ALA A 41 -0.26 -2.31 10.85
N ASP A 42 -0.85 -1.38 11.59
CA ASP A 42 -2.16 -1.54 12.22
C ASP A 42 -3.28 -1.71 11.18
N ILE A 43 -3.26 -0.88 10.15
CA ILE A 43 -4.24 -0.94 9.05
C ILE A 43 -4.17 -2.30 8.36
N LEU A 44 -2.96 -2.78 8.05
CA LEU A 44 -2.78 -4.08 7.40
C LEU A 44 -3.19 -5.24 8.31
N ALA A 45 -2.90 -5.15 9.61
CA ALA A 45 -3.26 -6.20 10.57
C ALA A 45 -4.79 -6.36 10.70
N ASN A 46 -5.53 -5.26 10.55
CA ASN A 46 -6.98 -5.26 10.68
C ASN A 46 -7.72 -5.24 9.33
N CYS A 47 -6.99 -5.30 8.23
CA CYS A 47 -7.58 -5.33 6.90
C CYS A 47 -8.31 -6.65 6.66
N PRO A 48 -9.57 -6.62 6.17
CA PRO A 48 -10.30 -7.85 5.87
C PRO A 48 -9.74 -8.60 4.67
N ILE A 49 -8.93 -7.94 3.86
CA ILE A 49 -8.31 -8.54 2.68
C ILE A 49 -6.95 -9.08 3.09
N LYS A 50 -6.67 -10.34 2.75
CA LYS A 50 -5.42 -11.01 3.10
C LYS A 50 -4.69 -11.47 1.86
N VAL A 51 -3.36 -11.49 1.93
CA VAL A 51 -2.52 -12.09 0.88
C VAL A 51 -2.92 -13.55 0.70
N GLY A 52 -3.10 -13.95 -0.54
CA GLY A 52 -3.57 -15.29 -0.87
C GLY A 52 -5.06 -15.41 -1.14
N ASP A 53 -5.85 -14.40 -0.76
CA ASP A 53 -7.27 -14.37 -1.08
C ASP A 53 -7.46 -14.32 -2.60
N VAL A 54 -8.50 -14.99 -3.08
CA VAL A 54 -8.82 -15.04 -4.51
C VAL A 54 -10.10 -14.25 -4.77
N TYR A 55 -10.05 -13.43 -5.80
CA TYR A 55 -11.20 -12.64 -6.26
C TYR A 55 -11.45 -12.92 -7.73
N VAL A 56 -12.71 -12.80 -8.13
CA VAL A 56 -13.13 -12.93 -9.52
C VAL A 56 -13.84 -11.67 -9.96
N THR A 57 -13.60 -11.27 -11.20
CA THR A 57 -14.34 -10.20 -11.85
C THR A 57 -14.97 -10.75 -13.14
N GLU A 58 -16.16 -10.28 -13.46
CA GLU A 58 -16.87 -10.66 -14.66
C GLU A 58 -16.98 -9.48 -15.62
N SER A 59 -16.78 -9.74 -16.90
CA SER A 59 -17.08 -8.78 -17.96
C SER A 59 -18.00 -9.38 -18.98
N ASN A 60 -19.01 -8.60 -19.38
CA ASN A 60 -19.94 -8.97 -20.44
C ASN A 60 -19.51 -8.31 -21.74
N ASN A 61 -19.39 -9.09 -22.79
CA ASN A 61 -19.08 -8.57 -24.11
C ASN A 61 -19.93 -9.30 -25.16
N ALA A 62 -19.73 -8.97 -26.43
CA ALA A 62 -20.48 -9.58 -27.53
C ALA A 62 -20.27 -11.08 -27.65
N TRP A 63 -19.22 -11.62 -27.02
CA TRP A 63 -18.85 -13.03 -27.07
C TRP A 63 -19.30 -13.81 -25.84
N GLY A 64 -19.99 -13.14 -24.91
CA GLY A 64 -20.50 -13.75 -23.69
C GLY A 64 -19.87 -13.20 -22.42
N VAL A 65 -20.02 -13.93 -21.32
CA VAL A 65 -19.47 -13.57 -20.01
C VAL A 65 -18.06 -14.10 -19.88
N LYS A 66 -17.12 -13.22 -19.55
CA LYS A 66 -15.73 -13.60 -19.29
C LYS A 66 -15.42 -13.38 -17.82
N ARG A 67 -14.90 -14.41 -17.15
CA ARG A 67 -14.46 -14.35 -15.76
C ARG A 67 -12.95 -14.32 -15.71
N GLN A 68 -12.43 -13.42 -14.88
CA GLN A 68 -10.99 -13.33 -14.64
C GLN A 68 -10.72 -13.44 -13.14
N TYR A 69 -9.83 -14.35 -12.77
CA TYR A 69 -9.46 -14.60 -11.39
C TYR A 69 -8.15 -13.90 -11.04
N TYR A 70 -8.09 -13.39 -9.82
CA TYR A 70 -6.90 -12.74 -9.28
C TYR A 70 -6.63 -13.27 -7.88
N LYS A 71 -5.37 -13.46 -7.55
CA LYS A 71 -4.95 -13.84 -6.20
C LYS A 71 -4.18 -12.69 -5.60
N VAL A 72 -4.55 -12.26 -4.40
CA VAL A 72 -3.90 -11.13 -3.73
C VAL A 72 -2.44 -11.47 -3.47
N ALA A 73 -1.53 -10.65 -4.02
CA ALA A 73 -0.09 -10.81 -3.88
C ALA A 73 0.48 -9.91 -2.79
N LYS A 74 0.02 -8.66 -2.75
CA LYS A 74 0.52 -7.69 -1.78
C LYS A 74 -0.50 -6.59 -1.52
N LEU A 75 -0.38 -5.96 -0.37
CA LEU A 75 -1.20 -4.85 0.07
C LEU A 75 -0.28 -3.67 0.41
N GLU A 76 -0.65 -2.48 -0.02
CA GLU A 76 0.03 -1.25 0.36
C GLU A 76 -0.94 -0.36 1.12
N ALA A 77 -0.62 -0.08 2.37
CA ALA A 77 -1.45 0.77 3.21
C ALA A 77 -0.85 2.15 3.35
N SER A 78 -1.73 3.15 3.46
CA SER A 78 -1.37 4.54 3.74
C SER A 78 -1.99 5.01 5.03
N VAL A 79 -1.41 6.04 5.65
CA VAL A 79 -1.88 6.58 6.94
C VAL A 79 -3.31 7.12 6.87
N ASP A 80 -3.78 7.47 5.68
CA ASP A 80 -5.14 7.97 5.45
C ASP A 80 -6.22 6.88 5.48
N GLY A 81 -5.82 5.63 5.70
CA GLY A 81 -6.74 4.50 5.73
C GLY A 81 -7.00 3.86 4.37
N THR A 82 -6.20 4.19 3.38
CA THR A 82 -6.31 3.61 2.03
C THR A 82 -5.42 2.38 1.92
N VAL A 83 -5.97 1.29 1.38
CA VAL A 83 -5.22 0.07 1.07
C VAL A 83 -5.34 -0.22 -0.42
N ILE A 84 -4.20 -0.27 -1.10
CA ILE A 84 -4.11 -0.61 -2.50
C ILE A 84 -3.82 -2.11 -2.60
N VAL A 85 -4.63 -2.83 -3.36
CA VAL A 85 -4.52 -4.28 -3.51
C VAL A 85 -3.94 -4.62 -4.87
N TYR A 86 -2.87 -5.41 -4.85
CA TYR A 86 -2.22 -5.93 -6.05
C TYR A 86 -2.29 -7.45 -6.06
N GLY A 87 -2.32 -8.03 -7.22
CA GLY A 87 -2.45 -9.47 -7.31
C GLY A 87 -1.81 -10.09 -8.53
N TYR A 88 -1.87 -11.42 -8.54
CA TYR A 88 -1.52 -12.24 -9.69
C TYR A 88 -2.78 -12.49 -10.52
N LYS A 89 -2.63 -12.42 -11.84
CA LYS A 89 -3.70 -12.74 -12.77
C LYS A 89 -3.62 -14.23 -13.14
N ARG A 90 -4.75 -14.94 -13.14
CA ARG A 90 -4.79 -16.35 -13.54
C ARG A 90 -4.69 -16.45 -15.07
N LYS A 91 -3.80 -17.30 -15.53
CA LYS A 91 -3.62 -17.59 -16.95
C LYS A 91 -4.68 -18.57 -17.47
N LEU A 92 -4.75 -18.72 -18.79
CA LEU A 92 -5.66 -19.67 -19.43
C LEU A 92 -5.41 -21.13 -19.01
N ASP A 93 -4.16 -21.48 -18.69
CA ASP A 93 -3.80 -22.79 -18.20
C ASP A 93 -4.11 -23.00 -16.71
N LYS A 94 -4.82 -22.05 -16.10
CA LYS A 94 -5.24 -22.04 -14.69
C LYS A 94 -4.10 -21.90 -13.69
N THR A 95 -2.91 -21.53 -14.13
CA THR A 95 -1.80 -21.18 -13.24
C THR A 95 -1.78 -19.67 -13.01
N TRP A 96 -1.11 -19.24 -11.93
CA TRP A 96 -0.98 -17.84 -11.63
C TRP A 96 0.18 -17.22 -12.42
N GLY A 97 -0.03 -16.00 -12.91
CA GLY A 97 1.01 -15.23 -13.56
C GLY A 97 2.16 -14.89 -12.60
N LYS A 98 3.30 -14.50 -13.17
CA LYS A 98 4.49 -14.16 -12.38
C LYS A 98 4.49 -12.73 -11.86
N ARG A 99 3.70 -11.85 -12.46
CA ARG A 99 3.62 -10.44 -12.05
C ARG A 99 2.76 -10.32 -10.81
N ASP A 100 3.35 -9.79 -9.75
CA ASP A 100 2.71 -9.59 -8.44
C ASP A 100 2.21 -8.16 -8.24
N ASN A 101 2.35 -7.29 -9.24
CA ASN A 101 2.04 -5.86 -9.15
C ASN A 101 0.86 -5.45 -10.03
N ILE A 102 0.00 -6.39 -10.40
CA ILE A 102 -1.20 -6.08 -11.17
C ILE A 102 -2.20 -5.43 -10.22
N PHE A 103 -2.56 -4.19 -10.52
CA PHE A 103 -3.55 -3.45 -9.72
C PHE A 103 -4.91 -4.16 -9.77
N MET A 104 -5.50 -4.35 -8.60
CA MET A 104 -6.84 -4.92 -8.47
C MET A 104 -7.86 -3.84 -8.08
N PHE A 105 -7.79 -3.36 -6.84
CA PHE A 105 -8.72 -2.34 -6.36
C PHE A 105 -8.13 -1.60 -5.15
N ILE A 106 -8.81 -0.54 -4.76
CA ILE A 106 -8.46 0.25 -3.58
C ILE A 106 -9.61 0.15 -2.58
N VAL A 107 -9.26 -0.14 -1.33
CA VAL A 107 -10.23 -0.11 -0.22
C VAL A 107 -9.88 1.10 0.64
N SER A 108 -10.88 1.91 0.95
CA SER A 108 -10.71 3.13 1.74
C SER A 108 -11.96 3.37 2.56
N ILE A 109 -11.81 4.09 3.67
CA ILE A 109 -12.97 4.56 4.46
C ILE A 109 -13.80 5.59 3.67
N HIS A 110 -13.22 6.17 2.62
CA HIS A 110 -13.88 7.22 1.83
C HIS A 110 -14.39 6.70 0.49
N ASP A 111 -13.72 5.71 -0.10
CA ASP A 111 -14.03 5.26 -1.44
C ASP A 111 -13.53 3.82 -1.64
N ASN A 112 -14.36 2.98 -2.28
CA ASN A 112 -14.03 1.61 -2.61
C ASN A 112 -13.88 1.47 -4.13
N TYR A 113 -12.83 2.10 -4.67
CA TYR A 113 -12.59 2.09 -6.12
C TYR A 113 -12.41 0.67 -6.65
N ALA A 114 -13.24 0.33 -7.61
CA ALA A 114 -13.24 -0.96 -8.32
C ALA A 114 -13.56 -2.20 -7.46
N VAL A 115 -13.64 -2.08 -6.13
CA VAL A 115 -13.92 -3.24 -5.27
C VAL A 115 -15.28 -3.88 -5.57
N GLU A 116 -16.27 -3.11 -6.00
CA GLU A 116 -17.60 -3.58 -6.34
C GLU A 116 -17.62 -4.48 -7.57
N HIS A 117 -16.57 -4.44 -8.40
CA HIS A 117 -16.42 -5.28 -9.58
C HIS A 117 -15.72 -6.61 -9.28
N TYR A 118 -15.31 -6.80 -8.02
CA TYR A 118 -14.61 -7.99 -7.58
C TYR A 118 -15.43 -8.72 -6.52
N GLU A 119 -15.55 -10.03 -6.69
CA GLU A 119 -16.22 -10.89 -5.74
C GLU A 119 -15.20 -11.84 -5.13
N LYS A 120 -15.18 -11.94 -3.80
CA LYS A 120 -14.28 -12.87 -3.12
C LYS A 120 -14.73 -14.30 -3.37
N VAL A 121 -13.79 -15.14 -3.78
CA VAL A 121 -14.03 -16.57 -3.98
C VAL A 121 -13.73 -17.25 -2.64
N GLU A 122 -14.80 -17.68 -1.95
CA GLU A 122 -14.65 -18.45 -0.73
C GLU A 122 -14.21 -19.86 -1.06
N ASP A 123 -13.36 -20.43 -0.22
CA ASP A 123 -12.92 -21.82 -0.36
C ASP A 123 -12.34 -22.15 -1.74
N TYR A 124 -11.56 -21.22 -2.31
CA TYR A 124 -10.94 -21.44 -3.60
C TYR A 124 -10.05 -22.68 -3.55
N VAL A 125 -10.36 -23.65 -4.42
CA VAL A 125 -9.58 -24.86 -4.58
C VAL A 125 -8.78 -24.73 -5.87
N LYS A 126 -7.46 -25.00 -5.77
CA LYS A 126 -6.60 -24.98 -6.94
C LYS A 126 -7.13 -26.00 -7.98
N PRO A 127 -7.38 -25.55 -9.23
CA PRO A 127 -7.85 -26.48 -10.27
C PRO A 127 -6.84 -27.60 -10.50
N SER A 128 -7.33 -28.82 -10.60
CA SER A 128 -6.47 -29.93 -10.95
C SER A 128 -6.02 -29.80 -12.41
N LYS A 129 -4.75 -30.12 -12.64
CA LYS A 129 -4.22 -30.19 -13.99
C LYS A 129 -4.59 -31.55 -14.57
N ASP A 130 -5.47 -31.54 -15.50
CA ASP A 130 -5.74 -32.76 -16.30
C ASP A 130 -5.00 -32.65 -17.61
#